data_d84d39b9bef2732f89774c286b89854f
#
_entry.id   d84d39b9bef2732f89774c286b89854f
#
_cell.length_a   1.000
_cell.length_b   1.000
_cell.length_c   1.000
_cell.angle_alpha   90.00
_cell.angle_beta   90.00
_cell.angle_gamma   90.00
#
_symmetry.space_group_name_H-M   'P 1'
#
loop_
_entity.id
_entity.type
_entity.pdbx_description
1 polymer ?
#
loop_
_entity_poly.entity_id
_entity_poly.type
_entity_poly.pdbx_seq_one_letter_code
_entity_poly.pdbx_strand_id
1 'polypeptide(L)'
;GVKLSGSRFTVMKGGIARMHRALSQFMLDLQTEEHGYTECYVPYAVNVDSLQGTGQLPKFEGDLFAAKKGGQDGEPAPDHAALYLIPTSEVPLTNFVRDVVVSEAELPIKLTAHTPCFRSEAGSYGRDTRGMIRQHQFDKVEMVQIVHPEKSYAALEEMTGHAEAVLQKLGLPYRVMS
;
A
#
# COMPACT_ATOMS: atom_id res chain seq x y z
N GLY A 1 0.27 -20.70 6.35
CA GLY A 1 -0.61 -19.93 5.46
C GLY A 1 -1.75 -20.80 4.96
N VAL A 2 -1.46 -21.89 4.26
CA VAL A 2 -2.47 -22.73 3.58
C VAL A 2 -3.59 -23.18 4.53
N LYS A 3 -3.26 -23.63 5.75
CA LYS A 3 -4.26 -24.06 6.72
C LYS A 3 -5.22 -22.95 7.17
N LEU A 4 -4.75 -21.68 7.17
CA LEU A 4 -5.51 -20.54 7.67
C LEU A 4 -6.33 -19.84 6.59
N SER A 5 -5.73 -19.63 5.41
CA SER A 5 -6.30 -18.76 4.39
C SER A 5 -6.10 -19.25 2.95
N GLY A 6 -5.47 -20.41 2.76
CA GLY A 6 -5.15 -20.93 1.44
C GLY A 6 -3.71 -20.65 0.99
N SER A 7 -3.43 -20.93 -0.28
CA SER A 7 -2.13 -20.65 -0.90
C SER A 7 -1.86 -19.14 -0.98
N ARG A 8 -0.59 -18.75 -1.13
CA ARG A 8 -0.13 -17.36 -1.23
C ARG A 8 -0.42 -16.49 0.01
N PHE A 9 -0.72 -17.11 1.14
CA PHE A 9 -0.72 -16.46 2.45
C PHE A 9 0.42 -17.03 3.29
N THR A 10 1.25 -16.16 3.84
CA THR A 10 2.44 -16.54 4.58
C THR A 10 2.25 -16.36 6.08
N VAL A 11 2.80 -17.26 6.85
CA VAL A 11 2.94 -17.13 8.31
C VAL A 11 4.42 -17.06 8.62
N MET A 12 4.83 -16.03 9.31
CA MET A 12 6.19 -15.85 9.81
C MET A 12 6.23 -16.08 11.32
N LYS A 13 7.28 -16.70 11.83
CA LYS A 13 7.46 -16.99 13.25
C LYS A 13 8.87 -16.64 13.71
N GLY A 14 9.00 -16.31 15.00
CA GLY A 14 10.30 -16.11 15.65
C GLY A 14 11.12 -15.01 14.99
N GLY A 15 12.38 -15.31 14.67
CA GLY A 15 13.34 -14.36 14.09
C GLY A 15 12.89 -13.73 12.78
N ILE A 16 12.23 -14.49 11.91
CA ILE A 16 11.72 -13.96 10.63
C ILE A 16 10.60 -12.95 10.86
N ALA A 17 9.65 -13.22 11.78
CA ALA A 17 8.60 -12.25 12.12
C ALA A 17 9.19 -10.97 12.74
N ARG A 18 10.23 -11.11 13.58
CA ARG A 18 10.95 -9.97 14.16
C ARG A 18 11.66 -9.16 13.08
N MET A 19 12.31 -9.81 12.12
CA MET A 19 13.00 -9.14 11.00
C MET A 19 12.01 -8.39 10.11
N HIS A 20 10.87 -8.99 9.79
CA HIS A 20 9.80 -8.34 9.03
C HIS A 20 9.35 -7.04 9.72
N ARG A 21 9.08 -7.07 11.02
CA ARG A 21 8.73 -5.88 11.80
C ARG A 21 9.85 -4.84 11.82
N ALA A 22 11.09 -5.28 12.01
CA ALA A 22 12.25 -4.40 12.05
C ALA A 22 12.47 -3.67 10.71
N LEU A 23 12.29 -4.36 9.59
CA LEU A 23 12.37 -3.76 8.24
C LEU A 23 11.27 -2.72 8.01
N SER A 24 10.05 -3.01 8.43
CA SER A 24 8.93 -2.06 8.30
C SER A 24 9.19 -0.79 9.12
N GLN A 25 9.64 -0.93 10.35
CA GLN A 25 9.99 0.19 11.20
C GLN A 25 11.17 0.98 10.64
N PHE A 26 12.23 0.31 10.20
CA PHE A 26 13.38 0.95 9.57
C PHE A 26 12.99 1.81 8.37
N MET A 27 12.13 1.30 7.49
CA MET A 27 11.68 2.04 6.32
C MET A 27 10.80 3.24 6.71
N LEU A 28 9.90 3.10 7.69
CA LEU A 28 9.11 4.23 8.19
C LEU A 28 9.98 5.32 8.81
N ASP A 29 10.92 4.94 9.69
CA ASP A 29 11.81 5.88 10.36
C ASP A 29 12.68 6.63 9.34
N LEU A 30 13.17 5.93 8.31
CA LEU A 30 13.94 6.54 7.24
C LEU A 30 13.12 7.61 6.49
N GLN A 31 11.88 7.28 6.11
CA GLN A 31 11.04 8.22 5.37
C GLN A 31 10.60 9.41 6.23
N THR A 32 10.32 9.20 7.50
CA THR A 32 9.85 10.28 8.39
C THR A 32 10.98 11.15 8.88
N GLU A 33 12.07 10.57 9.38
CA GLU A 33 13.17 11.30 10.05
C GLU A 33 14.15 11.93 9.04
N GLU A 34 14.46 11.23 7.94
CA GLU A 34 15.45 11.70 6.96
C GLU A 34 14.82 12.37 5.74
N HIS A 35 13.65 11.91 5.27
CA HIS A 35 13.04 12.37 4.02
C HIS A 35 11.83 13.27 4.20
N GLY A 36 11.40 13.52 5.44
CA GLY A 36 10.38 14.52 5.77
C GLY A 36 8.94 14.12 5.43
N TYR A 37 8.65 12.85 5.34
CA TYR A 37 7.28 12.36 5.19
C TYR A 37 6.54 12.38 6.54
N THR A 38 5.25 12.68 6.48
CA THR A 38 4.34 12.53 7.63
C THR A 38 3.83 11.10 7.67
N GLU A 39 4.07 10.39 8.77
CA GLU A 39 3.53 9.06 8.98
C GLU A 39 2.02 9.12 9.20
N CYS A 40 1.29 8.25 8.51
CA CYS A 40 -0.15 8.13 8.61
C CYS A 40 -0.56 6.71 8.99
N TYR A 41 -1.56 6.61 9.85
CA TYR A 41 -2.32 5.39 10.09
C TYR A 41 -3.64 5.49 9.33
N VAL A 42 -3.92 4.53 8.45
CA VAL A 42 -5.05 4.59 7.52
C VAL A 42 -5.92 3.33 7.61
N PRO A 43 -7.21 3.40 7.24
CA PRO A 43 -8.06 2.22 7.13
C PRO A 43 -7.53 1.23 6.07
N TYR A 44 -7.60 -0.06 6.37
CA TYR A 44 -7.26 -1.13 5.42
C TYR A 44 -8.46 -1.60 4.60
N ALA A 45 -9.66 -1.25 5.02
CA ALA A 45 -10.90 -1.45 4.26
C ALA A 45 -11.44 -0.08 3.82
N VAL A 46 -11.61 0.09 2.52
CA VAL A 46 -12.00 1.36 1.90
C VAL A 46 -13.28 1.21 1.07
N ASN A 47 -13.97 2.31 0.84
CA ASN A 47 -15.15 2.34 0.00
C ASN A 47 -14.79 2.38 -1.50
N VAL A 48 -15.80 2.18 -2.33
CA VAL A 48 -15.70 2.19 -3.80
C VAL A 48 -15.13 3.52 -4.32
N ASP A 49 -15.59 4.64 -3.77
CA ASP A 49 -15.16 5.98 -4.23
C ASP A 49 -13.66 6.20 -4.06
N SER A 50 -13.06 5.66 -3.00
CA SER A 50 -11.62 5.74 -2.78
C SER A 50 -10.83 4.97 -3.85
N LEU A 51 -11.32 3.80 -4.26
CA LEU A 51 -10.70 3.00 -5.31
C LEU A 51 -10.92 3.57 -6.70
N GLN A 52 -12.04 4.24 -6.94
CA GLN A 52 -12.27 5.00 -8.17
C GLN A 52 -11.35 6.21 -8.25
N GLY A 53 -11.17 6.92 -7.13
CA GLY A 53 -10.31 8.09 -7.04
C GLY A 53 -8.84 7.83 -7.40
N THR A 54 -8.34 6.62 -7.16
CA THR A 54 -6.97 6.21 -7.50
C THR A 54 -6.91 5.23 -8.70
N GLY A 55 -8.03 5.01 -9.39
CA GLY A 55 -8.09 4.29 -10.67
C GLY A 55 -8.03 2.76 -10.60
N GLN A 56 -8.14 2.15 -9.41
CA GLN A 56 -8.24 0.70 -9.29
C GLN A 56 -9.58 0.18 -9.80
N LEU A 57 -10.66 0.91 -9.56
CA LEU A 57 -11.98 0.58 -10.08
C LEU A 57 -12.33 1.47 -11.28
N PRO A 58 -13.07 0.96 -12.26
CA PRO A 58 -13.53 -0.45 -12.37
C PRO A 58 -12.48 -1.42 -12.97
N LYS A 59 -11.39 -0.90 -13.53
CA LYS A 59 -10.46 -1.63 -14.40
C LYS A 59 -9.80 -2.84 -13.75
N PHE A 60 -9.43 -2.72 -12.47
CA PHE A 60 -8.68 -3.75 -11.73
C PHE A 60 -9.52 -4.43 -10.65
N GLU A 61 -10.85 -4.48 -10.79
CA GLU A 61 -11.73 -5.12 -9.81
C GLU A 61 -11.35 -6.59 -9.55
N GLY A 62 -10.93 -7.32 -10.59
CA GLY A 62 -10.49 -8.70 -10.46
C GLY A 62 -9.26 -8.91 -9.57
N ASP A 63 -8.48 -7.87 -9.30
CA ASP A 63 -7.30 -7.91 -8.42
C ASP A 63 -7.62 -7.53 -6.96
N LEU A 64 -8.85 -7.15 -6.65
CA LEU A 64 -9.26 -6.71 -5.33
C LEU A 64 -9.86 -7.84 -4.48
N PHE A 65 -9.69 -7.74 -3.18
CA PHE A 65 -10.44 -8.50 -2.20
C PHE A 65 -11.63 -7.68 -1.71
N ALA A 66 -12.85 -8.17 -1.95
CA ALA A 66 -14.05 -7.58 -1.41
C ALA A 66 -14.21 -7.95 0.07
N ALA A 67 -14.62 -6.98 0.90
CA ALA A 67 -14.93 -7.18 2.30
C ALA A 67 -16.42 -6.95 2.54
N LYS A 68 -17.05 -7.83 3.30
CA LYS A 68 -18.46 -7.71 3.68
C LYS A 68 -18.54 -7.29 5.14
N LYS A 69 -19.18 -6.15 5.40
CA LYS A 69 -19.44 -5.71 6.78
C LYS A 69 -20.45 -6.67 7.42
N GLY A 70 -20.17 -7.12 8.64
CA GLY A 70 -21.12 -7.93 9.42
C GLY A 70 -22.43 -7.19 9.65
N GLY A 71 -23.52 -7.94 9.85
CA GLY A 71 -24.80 -7.39 10.24
C GLY A 71 -24.75 -6.75 11.63
N GLN A 72 -25.67 -5.85 11.91
CA GLN A 72 -25.89 -5.24 13.22
C GLN A 72 -27.22 -5.72 13.80
N ASP A 73 -27.32 -5.80 15.11
CA ASP A 73 -28.55 -6.15 15.82
C ASP A 73 -29.25 -7.45 15.35
N GLY A 74 -28.43 -8.45 14.93
CA GLY A 74 -28.92 -9.73 14.45
C GLY A 74 -29.37 -9.74 12.98
N GLU A 75 -29.33 -8.60 12.29
CA GLU A 75 -29.64 -8.53 10.89
C GLU A 75 -28.51 -9.14 10.04
N PRO A 76 -28.82 -9.84 8.95
CA PRO A 76 -27.80 -10.36 8.05
C PRO A 76 -27.00 -9.23 7.40
N ALA A 77 -25.71 -9.50 7.11
CA ALA A 77 -24.90 -8.56 6.37
C ALA A 77 -25.53 -8.25 4.99
N PRO A 78 -25.46 -7.00 4.49
CA PRO A 78 -25.95 -6.63 3.16
C PRO A 78 -25.34 -7.52 2.08
N ASP A 79 -26.09 -7.84 1.05
CA ASP A 79 -25.63 -8.71 -0.05
C ASP A 79 -24.53 -8.05 -0.89
N HIS A 80 -24.52 -6.73 -0.98
CA HIS A 80 -23.48 -5.98 -1.68
C HIS A 80 -22.36 -5.59 -0.73
N ALA A 81 -21.14 -5.91 -1.09
CA ALA A 81 -19.95 -5.45 -0.35
C ALA A 81 -19.82 -3.94 -0.52
N ALA A 82 -19.86 -3.22 0.60
CA ALA A 82 -19.61 -1.78 0.59
C ALA A 82 -18.13 -1.43 0.69
N LEU A 83 -17.25 -2.40 0.99
CA LEU A 83 -15.84 -2.20 1.29
C LEU A 83 -14.97 -3.18 0.51
N TYR A 84 -13.74 -2.75 0.27
CA TYR A 84 -12.64 -3.55 -0.28
C TYR A 84 -11.41 -3.44 0.60
N LEU A 85 -10.62 -4.52 0.68
CA LEU A 85 -9.31 -4.47 1.31
C LEU A 85 -8.34 -3.71 0.37
N ILE A 86 -7.53 -2.84 0.93
CA ILE A 86 -6.62 -2.02 0.13
C ILE A 86 -5.56 -2.86 -0.58
N PRO A 87 -5.32 -2.65 -1.88
CA PRO A 87 -4.19 -3.26 -2.59
C PRO A 87 -2.88 -2.51 -2.34
N THR A 88 -2.96 -1.30 -1.81
CA THR A 88 -1.86 -0.37 -1.51
C THR A 88 -2.38 0.75 -0.63
N SER A 89 -1.58 1.26 0.29
CA SER A 89 -1.92 2.44 1.07
C SER A 89 -1.91 3.76 0.26
N GLU A 90 -1.43 3.73 -0.97
CA GLU A 90 -1.64 4.82 -1.93
C GLU A 90 -3.12 5.21 -2.02
N VAL A 91 -4.03 4.23 -2.00
CA VAL A 91 -5.47 4.48 -2.09
C VAL A 91 -5.96 5.41 -0.98
N PRO A 92 -5.86 5.07 0.32
CA PRO A 92 -6.31 6.00 1.34
C PRO A 92 -5.47 7.27 1.41
N LEU A 93 -4.15 7.22 1.23
CA LEU A 93 -3.29 8.40 1.34
C LEU A 93 -3.60 9.45 0.27
N THR A 94 -3.75 9.05 -0.98
CA THR A 94 -4.06 9.97 -2.08
C THR A 94 -5.47 10.58 -1.94
N ASN A 95 -6.41 9.80 -1.39
CA ASN A 95 -7.78 10.28 -1.16
C ASN A 95 -7.90 11.32 -0.03
N PHE A 96 -6.85 11.62 0.73
CA PHE A 96 -6.88 12.72 1.71
C PHE A 96 -7.19 14.07 1.05
N VAL A 97 -6.83 14.22 -0.21
CA VAL A 97 -7.08 15.44 -0.98
C VAL A 97 -8.20 15.30 -2.02
N ARG A 98 -8.93 14.18 -2.01
CA ARG A 98 -10.09 14.00 -2.88
C ARG A 98 -11.15 15.05 -2.54
N ASP A 99 -11.66 15.74 -3.57
CA ASP A 99 -12.67 16.80 -3.44
C ASP A 99 -12.24 17.96 -2.53
N VAL A 100 -10.92 18.17 -2.36
CA VAL A 100 -10.34 19.26 -1.59
C VAL A 100 -9.54 20.16 -2.52
N VAL A 101 -9.71 21.47 -2.35
CA VAL A 101 -8.82 22.46 -2.96
C VAL A 101 -7.67 22.72 -2.00
N VAL A 102 -6.48 22.25 -2.35
CA VAL A 102 -5.28 22.44 -1.53
C VAL A 102 -4.64 23.77 -1.89
N SER A 103 -4.28 24.55 -0.88
CA SER A 103 -3.53 25.78 -1.08
C SER A 103 -2.10 25.49 -1.55
N GLU A 104 -1.57 26.32 -2.44
CA GLU A 104 -0.17 26.21 -2.88
C GLU A 104 0.83 26.28 -1.72
N ALA A 105 0.49 27.05 -0.67
CA ALA A 105 1.33 27.16 0.52
C ALA A 105 1.42 25.87 1.36
N GLU A 106 0.50 24.92 1.16
CA GLU A 106 0.50 23.62 1.83
C GLU A 106 1.34 22.58 1.09
N LEU A 107 1.77 22.87 -0.14
CA LEU A 107 2.55 21.95 -0.97
C LEU A 107 4.07 22.10 -0.73
N PRO A 108 4.84 21.02 -0.81
CA PRO A 108 4.40 19.65 -1.06
C PRO A 108 3.81 18.98 0.20
N ILE A 109 2.79 18.14 0.01
CA ILE A 109 2.30 17.25 1.05
C ILE A 109 2.98 15.89 0.85
N LYS A 110 3.75 15.43 1.83
CA LYS A 110 4.50 14.17 1.80
C LYS A 110 3.95 13.23 2.86
N LEU A 111 3.43 12.09 2.43
CA LEU A 111 2.75 11.12 3.30
C LEU A 111 3.40 9.75 3.17
N THR A 112 3.50 9.02 4.27
CA THR A 112 3.94 7.62 4.28
C THR A 112 3.08 6.79 5.22
N ALA A 113 2.90 5.52 4.88
CA ALA A 113 2.20 4.57 5.73
C ALA A 113 2.77 3.16 5.54
N HIS A 114 2.85 2.41 6.63
CA HIS A 114 3.08 0.97 6.62
C HIS A 114 1.73 0.27 6.77
N THR A 115 1.34 -0.52 5.78
CA THR A 115 0.10 -1.28 5.82
C THR A 115 0.27 -2.68 5.24
N PRO A 116 -0.56 -3.66 5.67
CA PRO A 116 -0.82 -4.82 4.84
C PRO A 116 -1.49 -4.36 3.54
N CYS A 117 -1.18 -5.07 2.46
CA CYS A 117 -1.76 -4.89 1.13
C CYS A 117 -2.32 -6.21 0.66
N PHE A 118 -3.46 -6.16 -0.05
CA PHE A 118 -4.20 -7.34 -0.45
C PHE A 118 -4.44 -7.33 -1.96
N ARG A 119 -3.93 -8.35 -2.66
CA ARG A 119 -4.10 -8.50 -4.11
C ARG A 119 -4.44 -9.94 -4.46
N SER A 120 -5.45 -10.15 -5.29
CA SER A 120 -5.80 -11.49 -5.77
C SER A 120 -4.77 -12.03 -6.77
N GLU A 121 -3.94 -11.16 -7.35
CA GLU A 121 -2.89 -11.54 -8.31
C GLU A 121 -3.46 -12.34 -9.48
N ALA A 122 -4.62 -11.95 -10.00
CA ALA A 122 -5.40 -12.68 -11.00
C ALA A 122 -4.63 -12.92 -12.31
N GLY A 123 -3.70 -12.03 -12.67
CA GLY A 123 -2.85 -12.16 -13.86
C GLY A 123 -1.55 -12.94 -13.66
N SER A 124 -1.26 -13.46 -12.46
CA SER A 124 0.01 -14.11 -12.17
C SER A 124 0.03 -15.57 -12.60
N TYR A 125 1.07 -15.96 -13.33
CA TYR A 125 1.26 -17.36 -13.77
C TYR A 125 2.75 -17.74 -13.86
N GLY A 126 3.03 -19.04 -14.01
CA GLY A 126 4.38 -19.53 -14.25
C GLY A 126 5.33 -19.33 -13.05
N ARG A 127 6.47 -18.67 -13.27
CA ARG A 127 7.50 -18.46 -12.25
C ARG A 127 7.04 -17.55 -11.11
N ASP A 128 6.17 -16.60 -11.39
CA ASP A 128 5.66 -15.63 -10.43
C ASP A 128 4.80 -16.27 -9.32
N THR A 129 4.31 -17.48 -9.54
CA THR A 129 3.51 -18.22 -8.55
C THR A 129 4.37 -19.05 -7.59
N ARG A 130 5.69 -19.12 -7.80
CA ARG A 130 6.61 -19.92 -7.00
C ARG A 130 7.14 -19.14 -5.79
N GLY A 131 7.34 -19.84 -4.69
CA GLY A 131 7.91 -19.26 -3.47
C GLY A 131 7.02 -18.17 -2.86
N MET A 132 7.63 -17.04 -2.47
CA MET A 132 6.97 -15.91 -1.81
C MET A 132 6.96 -14.64 -2.67
N ILE A 133 7.20 -14.73 -3.97
CA ILE A 133 7.35 -13.57 -4.85
C ILE A 133 6.01 -12.82 -5.01
N ARG A 134 4.90 -13.56 -5.17
CA ARG A 134 3.54 -13.03 -5.31
C ARG A 134 2.65 -13.57 -4.22
N GLN A 135 2.26 -12.72 -3.29
CA GLN A 135 1.42 -13.05 -2.13
C GLN A 135 0.09 -12.31 -2.22
N HIS A 136 -0.98 -12.95 -1.75
CA HIS A 136 -2.29 -12.31 -1.60
C HIS A 136 -2.29 -11.24 -0.50
N GLN A 137 -1.44 -11.43 0.50
CA GLN A 137 -1.20 -10.47 1.58
C GLN A 137 0.28 -10.25 1.75
N PHE A 138 0.70 -9.00 1.74
CA PHE A 138 2.08 -8.56 2.00
C PHE A 138 2.06 -7.18 2.65
N ASP A 139 3.15 -6.80 3.27
CA ASP A 139 3.29 -5.47 3.87
C ASP A 139 4.07 -4.55 2.94
N LYS A 140 3.69 -3.27 2.94
CA LYS A 140 4.37 -2.23 2.17
C LYS A 140 4.47 -0.94 2.98
N VAL A 141 5.62 -0.30 2.91
CA VAL A 141 5.80 1.09 3.31
C VAL A 141 5.67 1.95 2.06
N GLU A 142 4.60 2.71 1.99
CA GLU A 142 4.23 3.52 0.84
C GLU A 142 4.67 4.96 1.04
N MET A 143 5.00 5.63 -0.06
CA MET A 143 5.26 7.07 -0.11
C MET A 143 4.33 7.72 -1.13
N VAL A 144 3.70 8.83 -0.75
CA VAL A 144 2.88 9.65 -1.63
C VAL A 144 3.33 11.11 -1.49
N GLN A 145 3.49 11.79 -2.62
CA GLN A 145 3.70 13.23 -2.64
C GLN A 145 2.61 13.90 -3.46
N ILE A 146 2.02 14.95 -2.91
CA ILE A 146 1.10 15.84 -3.59
C ILE A 146 1.84 17.13 -3.79
N VAL A 147 2.08 17.48 -5.05
CA VAL A 147 2.95 18.58 -5.44
C VAL A 147 2.26 19.48 -6.49
N HIS A 148 2.81 20.67 -6.70
CA HIS A 148 2.41 21.49 -7.84
C HIS A 148 2.68 20.72 -9.15
N PRO A 149 1.78 20.72 -10.14
CA PRO A 149 1.91 19.94 -11.37
C PRO A 149 3.26 20.12 -12.09
N GLU A 150 3.79 21.32 -12.14
CA GLU A 150 5.08 21.62 -12.77
C GLU A 150 6.28 20.96 -12.07
N LYS A 151 6.11 20.53 -10.81
CA LYS A 151 7.16 19.89 -10.01
C LYS A 151 7.04 18.36 -9.98
N SER A 152 6.07 17.77 -10.69
CA SER A 152 5.77 16.33 -10.60
C SER A 152 6.93 15.43 -11.00
N TYR A 153 7.66 15.76 -12.05
CA TYR A 153 8.84 14.97 -12.47
C TYR A 153 9.98 15.08 -11.47
N ALA A 154 10.24 16.27 -10.94
CA ALA A 154 11.27 16.44 -9.91
C ALA A 154 10.91 15.67 -8.62
N ALA A 155 9.65 15.67 -8.24
CA ALA A 155 9.14 14.89 -7.11
C ALA A 155 9.27 13.38 -7.35
N LEU A 156 9.04 12.91 -8.58
CA LEU A 156 9.23 11.50 -8.94
C LEU A 156 10.70 11.07 -8.77
N GLU A 157 11.63 11.88 -9.25
CA GLU A 157 13.08 11.62 -9.09
C GLU A 157 13.47 11.62 -7.60
N GLU A 158 12.97 12.56 -6.82
CA GLU A 158 13.19 12.61 -5.37
C GLU A 158 12.67 11.33 -4.69
N MET A 159 11.43 10.92 -4.99
CA MET A 159 10.82 9.72 -4.43
C MET A 159 11.59 8.45 -4.83
N THR A 160 12.07 8.38 -6.05
CA THR A 160 12.92 7.28 -6.51
C THR A 160 14.18 7.21 -5.67
N GLY A 161 14.86 8.34 -5.43
CA GLY A 161 16.02 8.41 -4.54
C GLY A 161 15.71 7.96 -3.10
N HIS A 162 14.54 8.32 -2.56
CA HIS A 162 14.10 7.87 -1.24
C HIS A 162 13.88 6.35 -1.18
N ALA A 163 13.37 5.73 -2.23
CA ALA A 163 13.24 4.28 -2.33
C ALA A 163 14.60 3.59 -2.45
N GLU A 164 15.51 4.14 -3.27
CA GLU A 164 16.87 3.63 -3.42
C GLU A 164 17.65 3.67 -2.10
N ALA A 165 17.48 4.71 -1.31
CA ALA A 165 18.14 4.88 0.00
C ALA A 165 17.89 3.70 0.95
N VAL A 166 16.70 3.09 0.90
CA VAL A 166 16.39 1.89 1.68
C VAL A 166 17.33 0.75 1.30
N LEU A 167 17.47 0.47 0.01
CA LEU A 167 18.30 -0.63 -0.49
C LEU A 167 19.78 -0.35 -0.27
N GLN A 168 20.23 0.89 -0.44
CA GLN A 168 21.61 1.31 -0.21
C GLN A 168 22.00 1.14 1.26
N LYS A 169 21.15 1.58 2.21
CA LYS A 169 21.40 1.44 3.65
C LYS A 169 21.38 -0.02 4.10
N LEU A 170 20.62 -0.89 3.43
CA LEU A 170 20.61 -2.33 3.69
C LEU A 170 21.75 -3.08 2.97
N GLY A 171 22.52 -2.40 2.12
CA GLY A 171 23.61 -3.02 1.35
C GLY A 171 23.11 -4.04 0.31
N LEU A 172 21.88 -3.88 -0.18
CA LEU A 172 21.29 -4.78 -1.17
C LEU A 172 21.57 -4.32 -2.60
N PRO A 173 21.97 -5.23 -3.51
CA PRO A 173 22.13 -4.90 -4.92
C PRO A 173 20.75 -4.67 -5.56
N TYR A 174 20.66 -3.65 -6.41
CA TYR A 174 19.44 -3.34 -7.14
C TYR A 174 19.74 -2.66 -8.47
N ARG A 175 18.73 -2.49 -9.29
CA ARG A 175 18.74 -1.62 -10.45
C ARG A 175 17.39 -0.90 -10.57
N VAL A 176 17.43 0.35 -10.99
CA VAL A 176 16.23 1.11 -11.36
C VAL A 176 15.82 0.67 -12.77
N MET A 177 14.55 0.46 -12.95
CA MET A 177 13.95 0.12 -14.25
C MET A 177 12.94 1.21 -14.63
N SER A 178 13.00 1.66 -15.86
CA SER A 178 12.05 2.58 -16.47
C SER A 178 10.93 1.83 -17.17
#